data_4a9117d32f2cb674cc98d942a0ce7ced
#
_entry.id   4a9117d32f2cb674cc98d942a0ce7ced
#
_cell.length_a   1.000
_cell.length_b   1.000
_cell.length_c   1.000
_cell.angle_alpha   90.00
_cell.angle_beta   90.00
_cell.angle_gamma   90.00
#
_symmetry.space_group_name_H-M   'P 1'
#
loop_
_entity.id
_entity.type
_entity.pdbx_description
1 polymer ?
#
loop_
_entity_poly.entity_id
_entity_poly.type
_entity_poly.pdbx_seq_one_letter_code
_entity_poly.pdbx_strand_id
1 'polypeptide(L)'
;MKLFFFSVLIFSLPLMASESKVTPTREVSVIVTQEGYYPKSLSVFEGEKVKFYVTSTVEAPHCMIVXSHXVFLAATKGXISEAXVVFDKAGEFSFYXPSSKNNGKVVVLKKKDPKREVASEKRNYWMPREY
;
A
#
# COMPACT_ATOMS: atom_id res chain seq x y z
N MET A 1 -39.90 4.95 -61.65
CA MET A 1 -38.66 5.23 -61.00
C MET A 1 -38.88 5.28 -59.48
N LYS A 2 -38.56 4.19 -58.79
CA LYS A 2 -38.75 4.08 -57.30
C LYS A 2 -37.47 4.42 -56.59
N LEU A 3 -37.46 5.53 -55.84
CA LEU A 3 -36.34 5.94 -54.99
C LEU A 3 -36.40 5.14 -53.71
N PHE A 4 -35.43 4.24 -53.54
CA PHE A 4 -35.24 3.51 -52.29
C PHE A 4 -34.44 4.37 -51.32
N PHE A 5 -35.09 4.94 -50.31
CA PHE A 5 -34.45 5.62 -49.21
C PHE A 5 -33.88 4.57 -48.26
N PHE A 6 -32.56 4.37 -48.32
CA PHE A 6 -31.86 3.50 -47.39
C PHE A 6 -31.56 4.31 -46.12
N SER A 7 -32.41 4.13 -45.11
CA SER A 7 -32.21 4.77 -43.81
C SER A 7 -31.12 4.01 -43.05
N VAL A 8 -29.94 4.61 -42.96
CA VAL A 8 -28.82 4.05 -42.18
C VAL A 8 -29.04 4.42 -40.72
N LEU A 9 -29.52 3.46 -39.96
CA LEU A 9 -29.70 3.60 -38.50
C LEU A 9 -28.33 3.45 -37.84
N ILE A 10 -27.71 4.59 -37.52
CA ILE A 10 -26.42 4.61 -36.81
C ILE A 10 -26.68 4.26 -35.34
N PHE A 11 -26.39 3.04 -34.98
CA PHE A 11 -26.50 2.54 -33.60
C PHE A 11 -25.27 3.01 -32.83
N SER A 12 -25.42 4.14 -32.14
CA SER A 12 -24.33 4.65 -31.30
C SER A 12 -24.25 3.82 -29.99
N LEU A 13 -23.26 2.96 -29.93
CA LEU A 13 -22.93 2.19 -28.72
C LEU A 13 -22.29 3.12 -27.70
N PRO A 14 -22.80 3.19 -26.46
CA PRO A 14 -22.13 3.95 -25.44
C PRO A 14 -20.80 3.27 -25.07
N LEU A 15 -19.72 4.01 -25.24
CA LEU A 15 -18.39 3.56 -24.84
C LEU A 15 -18.33 3.63 -23.30
N MET A 16 -18.51 2.49 -22.66
CA MET A 16 -18.36 2.36 -21.21
C MET A 16 -16.88 2.50 -20.85
N ALA A 17 -16.48 3.71 -20.50
CA ALA A 17 -15.14 3.96 -20.01
C ALA A 17 -15.00 3.29 -18.64
N SER A 18 -14.26 2.18 -18.60
CA SER A 18 -13.93 1.50 -17.34
C SER A 18 -12.84 2.31 -16.63
N GLU A 19 -13.20 2.99 -15.57
CA GLU A 19 -12.24 3.65 -14.69
C GLU A 19 -11.45 2.59 -13.94
N SER A 20 -10.23 2.34 -14.37
CA SER A 20 -9.33 1.45 -13.64
C SER A 20 -8.85 2.20 -12.39
N LYS A 21 -9.32 1.77 -11.22
CA LYS A 21 -8.89 2.30 -9.93
C LYS A 21 -7.43 1.86 -9.71
N VAL A 22 -6.51 2.77 -9.95
CA VAL A 22 -5.08 2.52 -9.74
C VAL A 22 -4.82 2.50 -8.23
N THR A 23 -4.51 1.33 -7.70
CA THR A 23 -4.11 1.18 -6.29
C THR A 23 -2.69 1.72 -6.15
N PRO A 24 -2.46 2.73 -5.31
CA PRO A 24 -1.10 3.24 -5.13
C PRO A 24 -0.19 2.16 -4.54
N THR A 25 0.99 2.03 -5.10
CA THR A 25 2.00 1.05 -4.68
C THR A 25 3.13 1.77 -3.95
N ARG A 26 3.44 1.29 -2.75
CA ARG A 26 4.56 1.76 -1.94
C ARG A 26 5.63 0.68 -1.88
N GLU A 27 6.85 1.03 -2.20
CA GLU A 27 7.99 0.12 -2.10
C GLU A 27 8.72 0.37 -0.78
N VAL A 28 9.00 -0.69 -0.05
CA VAL A 28 9.72 -0.64 1.24
C VAL A 28 10.80 -1.71 1.28
N SER A 29 11.97 -1.32 1.74
CA SER A 29 13.12 -2.23 1.90
C SER A 29 13.36 -2.50 3.37
N VAL A 30 13.58 -3.77 3.70
CA VAL A 30 13.92 -4.21 5.06
C VAL A 30 15.21 -5.03 4.99
N ILE A 31 16.16 -4.65 5.81
CA ILE A 31 17.46 -5.34 5.89
C ILE A 31 17.54 -6.03 7.25
N VAL A 32 17.88 -7.31 7.25
CA VAL A 32 18.15 -8.05 8.48
C VAL A 32 19.64 -7.87 8.80
N THR A 33 19.91 -7.39 9.99
CA THR A 33 21.27 -7.16 10.51
C THR A 33 21.48 -8.00 11.78
N GLN A 34 22.67 -7.94 12.35
CA GLN A 34 22.97 -8.57 13.64
C GLN A 34 22.12 -7.99 14.78
N GLU A 35 21.78 -6.70 14.68
CA GLU A 35 20.96 -6.01 15.67
C GLU A 35 19.45 -6.21 15.45
N GLY A 36 19.06 -6.86 14.35
CA GLY A 36 17.67 -7.09 14.00
C GLY A 36 17.30 -6.45 12.67
N TYR A 37 16.04 -6.10 12.53
CA TYR A 37 15.51 -5.48 11.31
C TYR A 37 15.84 -4.00 11.24
N TYR A 38 16.15 -3.56 10.02
CA TYR A 38 16.34 -2.14 9.75
C TYR A 38 15.53 -1.77 8.49
N PRO A 39 14.59 -0.84 8.58
CA PRO A 39 14.12 -0.20 9.82
C PRO A 39 13.24 -1.14 10.66
N LYS A 40 13.15 -0.88 11.95
CA LYS A 40 12.27 -1.65 12.87
C LYS A 40 10.80 -1.25 12.76
N SER A 41 10.54 -0.07 12.23
CA SER A 41 9.17 0.45 12.07
C SER A 41 8.99 1.05 10.69
N LEU A 42 7.92 0.65 10.02
CA LEU A 42 7.53 1.13 8.71
C LEU A 42 6.17 1.79 8.81
N SER A 43 5.98 2.90 8.08
CA SER A 43 4.68 3.57 8.01
C SER A 43 4.12 3.51 6.60
N VAL A 44 2.88 3.04 6.48
CA VAL A 44 2.15 2.95 5.21
C VAL A 44 0.72 3.44 5.43
N PHE A 45 -0.03 3.67 4.36
CA PHE A 45 -1.43 4.07 4.46
C PHE A 45 -2.35 2.90 4.12
N GLU A 46 -3.53 2.88 4.75
CA GLU A 46 -4.53 1.85 4.46
C GLU A 46 -4.94 1.90 2.99
N GLY A 47 -5.09 0.73 2.39
CA GLY A 47 -5.44 0.56 0.99
C GLY A 47 -4.26 0.63 0.02
N GLU A 48 -3.06 0.98 0.48
CA GLU A 48 -1.86 0.95 -0.36
C GLU A 48 -1.41 -0.50 -0.58
N LYS A 49 -0.97 -0.79 -1.79
CA LYS A 49 -0.25 -2.03 -2.07
C LYS A 49 1.21 -1.82 -1.68
N VAL A 50 1.68 -2.57 -0.69
CA VAL A 50 3.05 -2.45 -0.19
C VAL A 50 3.88 -3.58 -0.81
N LYS A 51 4.92 -3.20 -1.52
CA LYS A 51 5.89 -4.15 -2.07
C LYS A 51 7.12 -4.16 -1.17
N PHE A 52 7.32 -5.27 -0.49
CA PHE A 52 8.49 -5.48 0.37
C PHE A 52 9.66 -6.01 -0.42
N TYR A 53 10.82 -5.48 -0.15
CA TYR A 53 12.13 -6.01 -0.57
C TYR A 53 12.89 -6.34 0.68
N VAL A 54 13.25 -7.60 0.86
CA VAL A 54 13.92 -8.07 2.08
C VAL A 54 15.25 -8.73 1.72
N THR A 55 16.30 -8.35 2.42
CA THR A 55 17.62 -8.93 2.29
C THR A 55 18.29 -9.04 3.67
N SER A 56 19.50 -9.59 3.71
CA SER A 56 20.26 -9.77 4.95
C SER A 56 21.72 -9.38 4.74
N THR A 57 22.33 -8.83 5.78
CA THR A 57 23.79 -8.65 5.87
C THR A 57 24.46 -9.78 6.67
N VAL A 58 23.64 -10.68 7.24
CA VAL A 58 24.10 -11.78 8.11
C VAL A 58 24.11 -13.09 7.32
N GLU A 59 25.13 -13.90 7.54
CA GLU A 59 25.29 -15.20 6.85
C GLU A 59 24.25 -16.23 7.26
N ALA A 60 23.83 -16.20 8.54
CA ALA A 60 22.81 -17.13 9.03
C ALA A 60 21.46 -16.88 8.34
N PRO A 61 20.69 -17.93 8.03
CA PRO A 61 19.39 -17.77 7.41
C PRO A 61 18.42 -17.08 8.35
N HIS A 62 17.75 -16.07 7.82
CA HIS A 62 16.71 -15.29 8.52
C HIS A 62 15.46 -15.21 7.66
N CYS A 63 14.38 -14.68 8.24
CA CYS A 63 13.15 -14.42 7.51
C CYS A 63 12.39 -13.25 8.12
N MET A 64 11.41 -12.77 7.38
CA MET A 64 10.45 -11.76 7.84
C MET A 64 9.06 -12.34 7.65
N ILE A 65 8.33 -12.51 8.75
CA ILE A 65 6.97 -13.05 8.74
C ILE A 65 6.00 -11.98 9.21
N VAL A 66 4.97 -11.73 8.40
CA VAL A 66 3.84 -10.91 8.82
C VAL A 66 2.60 -11.83 8.88
N UNK A 67 2.51 -12.30 9.86
CA UNK A 67 1.61 -13.23 10.13
C UNK A 67 0.29 -12.94 9.79
N SER A 68 -0.18 -11.71 10.13
CA SER A 68 -1.53 -11.20 9.89
C SER A 68 -1.93 -11.18 8.41
N HIS A 69 -0.96 -11.20 7.51
CA HIS A 69 -1.20 -11.05 6.08
C HIS A 69 -0.60 -12.14 5.19
N UNK A 70 -0.01 -13.07 5.94
CA UNK A 70 0.49 -14.07 5.28
C UNK A 70 1.72 -13.93 4.56
N VAL A 71 2.36 -13.10 4.90
CA VAL A 71 3.64 -12.83 4.27
C VAL A 71 4.76 -13.65 4.91
N PHE A 72 5.53 -14.31 4.09
CA PHE A 72 6.68 -15.09 4.53
C PHE A 72 7.83 -14.85 3.54
N LEU A 73 8.85 -14.11 3.97
CA LEU A 73 9.99 -13.73 3.13
C LEU A 73 11.30 -14.22 3.73
N ALA A 74 12.04 -15.01 2.96
CA ALA A 74 13.40 -15.37 3.33
C ALA A 74 14.31 -14.14 3.23
N ALA A 75 15.20 -13.96 4.20
CA ALA A 75 16.21 -12.91 4.20
C ALA A 75 17.59 -13.56 4.09
N THR A 76 18.13 -13.51 2.89
CA THR A 76 19.40 -14.15 2.56
C THR A 76 20.42 -13.09 2.13
N LYS A 77 21.63 -13.24 2.59
CA LYS A 77 22.74 -12.33 2.20
C LYS A 77 22.97 -12.45 0.69
N GLY A 78 22.92 -11.33 0.01
CA GLY A 78 23.07 -11.28 -1.45
C GLY A 78 21.82 -11.52 -2.29
N UNK A 79 20.63 -11.84 -1.67
CA UNK A 79 19.46 -11.99 -2.27
C UNK A 79 18.48 -11.06 -1.80
N ILE A 80 17.65 -10.75 -2.74
CA ILE A 80 16.47 -9.94 -2.39
C ILE A 80 15.21 -10.75 -2.59
N SER A 81 14.43 -10.93 -1.55
CA SER A 81 13.09 -11.53 -1.60
C SER A 81 12.03 -10.45 -1.68
N GLU A 82 10.95 -10.71 -2.41
CA GLU A 82 9.87 -9.74 -2.66
C GLU A 82 8.48 -10.34 -2.35
N ALA A 83 7.61 -9.50 -1.86
CA ALA A 83 6.20 -9.85 -1.68
C ALA A 83 5.30 -8.60 -1.73
N UNK A 84 4.22 -8.55 -2.12
CA UNK A 84 3.36 -7.56 -2.13
C UNK A 84 2.32 -7.85 -1.21
N VAL A 85 1.78 -6.98 -0.55
CA VAL A 85 0.69 -7.10 0.44
C VAL A 85 -0.14 -5.81 0.48
N VAL A 86 -1.44 -5.95 0.69
CA VAL A 86 -2.33 -4.80 0.89
C VAL A 86 -2.77 -4.78 2.35
N PHE A 87 -2.56 -3.64 3.01
CA PHE A 87 -3.05 -3.41 4.37
C PHE A 87 -4.37 -2.66 4.30
N ASP A 88 -5.48 -3.40 4.41
CA ASP A 88 -6.85 -2.86 4.28
C ASP A 88 -7.30 -2.06 5.48
N LYS A 89 -6.71 -2.30 6.64
CA LYS A 89 -7.12 -1.69 7.91
C LYS A 89 -5.96 -0.97 8.57
N ALA A 90 -6.24 0.19 9.15
CA ALA A 90 -5.29 0.92 9.98
C ALA A 90 -5.00 0.14 11.27
N GLY A 91 -3.79 0.28 11.78
CA GLY A 91 -3.33 -0.41 12.98
C GLY A 91 -1.84 -0.71 12.94
N GLU A 92 -1.38 -1.49 13.90
CA GLU A 92 0.02 -1.96 13.97
C GLU A 92 0.07 -3.46 13.72
N PHE A 93 0.93 -3.88 12.81
CA PHE A 93 1.12 -5.28 12.43
C PHE A 93 2.58 -5.65 12.61
N SER A 94 2.84 -6.64 13.46
CA SER A 94 4.20 -7.08 13.76
C SER A 94 4.78 -7.97 12.66
N PHE A 95 6.07 -7.85 12.43
CA PHE A 95 6.83 -8.82 11.67
C PHE A 95 8.00 -9.32 12.51
N TYR A 96 8.40 -10.57 12.30
CA TYR A 96 9.36 -11.24 13.19
C TYR A 96 10.11 -12.39 12.52
N UNK A 97 11.04 -13.05 12.93
CA UNK A 97 11.66 -13.91 12.63
C UNK A 97 11.60 -14.78 13.53
N PRO A 98 11.13 -15.96 13.52
CA PRO A 98 10.97 -17.02 14.54
C PRO A 98 12.29 -17.53 15.14
N SER A 99 13.36 -17.50 14.37
CA SER A 99 14.67 -18.01 14.79
C SER A 99 15.39 -17.06 15.76
N SER A 100 14.84 -15.89 15.97
CA SER A 100 15.45 -14.86 16.84
C SER A 100 14.37 -14.09 17.60
N LYS A 101 14.79 -13.29 18.56
CA LYS A 101 13.89 -12.39 19.30
C LYS A 101 13.64 -11.08 18.53
N ASN A 102 14.16 -10.99 17.32
CA ASN A 102 14.04 -9.78 16.51
C ASN A 102 12.61 -9.60 16.00
N ASN A 103 12.09 -8.40 16.18
CA ASN A 103 10.78 -8.02 15.69
C ASN A 103 10.81 -6.60 15.16
N GLY A 104 9.80 -6.31 14.36
CA GLY A 104 9.53 -4.98 13.85
C GLY A 104 8.04 -4.80 13.66
N LYS A 105 7.64 -3.65 13.14
CA LYS A 105 6.21 -3.38 12.93
C LYS A 105 5.95 -2.54 11.70
N VAL A 106 4.78 -2.79 11.10
CA VAL A 106 4.20 -1.93 10.07
C VAL A 106 3.08 -1.14 10.73
N VAL A 107 3.19 0.18 10.73
CA VAL A 107 2.16 1.09 11.22
C VAL A 107 1.33 1.52 10.02
N VAL A 108 0.07 1.10 9.99
CA VAL A 108 -0.85 1.43 8.91
C VAL A 108 -1.70 2.60 9.35
N LEU A 109 -1.50 3.74 8.69
CA LEU A 109 -2.17 4.99 8.99
C LEU A 109 -3.47 5.10 8.18
N LYS A 110 -4.50 5.69 8.78
CA LYS A 110 -5.74 5.99 8.06
C LYS A 110 -5.47 6.97 6.94
N LYS A 111 -6.01 6.69 5.77
CA LYS A 111 -5.96 7.61 4.65
C LYS A 111 -6.85 8.81 4.96
N LYS A 112 -6.30 10.00 4.88
CA LYS A 112 -7.06 11.23 5.11
C LYS A 112 -8.09 11.41 3.99
N ASP A 113 -9.32 11.73 4.39
CA ASP A 113 -10.39 12.04 3.43
C ASP A 113 -10.18 13.48 2.94
N PRO A 114 -9.89 13.70 1.65
CA PRO A 114 -9.67 15.06 1.15
C PRO A 114 -10.89 15.97 1.34
N LYS A 115 -12.11 15.44 1.29
CA LYS A 115 -13.35 16.20 1.56
C LYS A 115 -13.38 16.73 3.00
N ARG A 116 -12.90 15.92 3.94
CA ARG A 116 -12.88 16.27 5.36
C ARG A 116 -11.83 17.35 5.65
N GLU A 117 -10.70 17.30 4.96
CA GLU A 117 -9.65 18.32 5.10
C GLU A 117 -10.12 19.68 4.60
N VAL A 118 -10.71 19.74 3.41
CA VAL A 118 -11.24 20.97 2.82
C VAL A 118 -12.32 21.56 3.74
N ALA A 119 -13.22 20.74 4.31
CA ALA A 119 -14.25 21.18 5.23
C ALA A 119 -13.68 21.74 6.52
N SER A 120 -12.63 21.11 7.07
CA SER A 120 -11.96 21.60 8.30
C SER A 120 -11.19 22.90 8.05
N GLU A 121 -10.53 23.01 6.91
CA GLU A 121 -9.82 24.23 6.50
C GLU A 121 -10.75 25.41 6.34
N LYS A 122 -11.89 25.20 5.67
CA LYS A 122 -12.93 26.22 5.53
C LYS A 122 -13.50 26.68 6.87
N ARG A 123 -13.69 25.75 7.80
CA ARG A 123 -14.19 26.04 9.14
C ARG A 123 -13.23 26.95 9.90
N ASN A 124 -11.94 26.65 9.84
CA ASN A 124 -10.90 27.41 10.51
C ASN A 124 -10.74 28.83 9.93
N TYR A 125 -11.00 28.97 8.65
CA TYR A 125 -10.90 30.27 7.97
C TYR A 125 -12.01 31.23 8.42
N TRP A 126 -13.21 30.69 8.75
CA TRP A 126 -14.37 31.51 9.11
C TRP A 126 -14.45 31.84 10.61
N MET A 127 -13.65 31.24 11.45
CA MET A 127 -13.63 31.56 12.88
C MET A 127 -12.77 32.79 13.13
N PRO A 128 -13.36 33.92 13.65
CA PRO A 128 -12.54 35.06 14.04
C PRO A 128 -11.62 34.64 15.19
N ARG A 129 -10.37 35.04 15.09
CA ARG A 129 -9.41 34.83 16.17
C ARG A 129 -9.77 35.78 17.33
N GLU A 130 -10.17 35.18 18.43
CA GLU A 130 -10.35 35.92 19.66
C GLU A 130 -8.98 36.26 20.24
N TYR A 131 -8.72 37.52 20.40
CA TYR A 131 -7.50 38.01 21.04
C TYR A 131 -7.66 38.00 22.56
#